data_6b7f8f9fb08f819aece1baeb8720d233
#
_entry.id   6b7f8f9fb08f819aece1baeb8720d233
#
_cell.length_a   1.000
_cell.length_b   1.000
_cell.length_c   1.000
_cell.angle_alpha   90.00
_cell.angle_beta   90.00
_cell.angle_gamma   90.00
#
_symmetry.space_group_name_H-M   'P 1'
#
loop_
_entity.id
_entity.type
_entity.pdbx_description
1 polymer ?
#
loop_
_entity_poly.entity_id
_entity_poly.type
_entity_poly.pdbx_seq_one_letter_code
_entity_poly.pdbx_strand_id
1 'polypeptide(L)'
;MFFAKTIENWTDWGAVYQDIPAFLPLARAIFAREGLLPIRETAHLTPGTNAVFRADDFVVKIFAPRESGLDAESDFRTEQAAIRRAESLGIATPKLRGAGFLEDKYRFYYLITGYIPGKEAGEWLKTADAVQKEQFCGWLWDTLRSWNTPCPDGVFRRDMAGYSLQNPRWQGISPAAEAHRRELLPSLTAMPEVCVHGDLTAENLLVPADGEPVVIDFADTVLAPACYELPPICFSLFDYDPGLARMFWKSPEPLADALLAGLLLHDFGANFMEEICGRFLGISPKALLRLEPVENFLRKRYG
;
A
#
# COMPACT_ATOMS: atom_id res chain seq x y z
N MET A 1 -1.75 -2.57 33.05
CA MET A 1 -2.64 -2.25 31.91
C MET A 1 -2.15 -0.95 31.31
N PHE A 2 -1.69 -1.02 30.06
CA PHE A 2 -1.12 0.11 29.33
C PHE A 2 -2.15 0.77 28.42
N PHE A 3 -3.15 0.00 27.93
CA PHE A 3 -4.21 0.47 27.06
C PHE A 3 -5.58 0.30 27.72
N ALA A 4 -6.26 1.40 27.99
CA ALA A 4 -7.48 1.40 28.81
C ALA A 4 -8.78 1.34 28.02
N LYS A 5 -8.75 1.65 26.70
CA LYS A 5 -9.96 1.66 25.87
C LYS A 5 -10.48 0.25 25.61
N THR A 6 -11.76 0.14 25.27
CA THR A 6 -12.38 -1.14 24.89
C THR A 6 -12.54 -1.18 23.38
N ILE A 7 -12.11 -2.30 22.77
CA ILE A 7 -12.21 -2.59 21.35
C ILE A 7 -12.95 -3.93 21.22
N GLU A 8 -14.11 -3.91 20.62
CA GLU A 8 -14.93 -5.10 20.35
C GLU A 8 -15.17 -5.30 18.85
N ASN A 9 -14.90 -4.26 18.05
CA ASN A 9 -15.12 -4.26 16.61
C ASN A 9 -14.32 -3.14 15.93
N TRP A 10 -14.41 -3.07 14.59
CA TRP A 10 -13.78 -2.04 13.77
C TRP A 10 -14.18 -0.60 14.14
N THR A 11 -15.43 -0.37 14.53
CA THR A 11 -15.91 0.98 14.88
C THR A 11 -15.21 1.51 16.12
N ASP A 12 -15.03 0.64 17.13
CA ASP A 12 -14.32 1.00 18.37
C ASP A 12 -12.83 1.31 18.09
N TRP A 13 -12.19 0.51 17.21
CA TRP A 13 -10.83 0.76 16.76
C TRP A 13 -10.74 2.07 15.99
N GLY A 14 -11.64 2.30 15.04
CA GLY A 14 -11.73 3.52 14.24
C GLY A 14 -11.86 4.80 15.08
N ALA A 15 -12.49 4.69 16.24
CA ALA A 15 -12.67 5.83 17.15
C ALA A 15 -11.40 6.16 17.97
N VAL A 16 -10.37 5.29 18.01
CA VAL A 16 -9.24 5.46 18.93
C VAL A 16 -7.86 5.33 18.29
N TYR A 17 -7.72 4.74 17.10
CA TYR A 17 -6.39 4.43 16.53
C TYR A 17 -5.50 5.66 16.28
N GLN A 18 -6.07 6.86 16.21
CA GLN A 18 -5.34 8.12 16.10
C GLN A 18 -5.18 8.86 17.45
N ASP A 19 -5.70 8.31 18.54
CA ASP A 19 -5.59 8.92 19.88
C ASP A 19 -4.21 8.60 20.50
N ILE A 20 -3.16 9.35 20.13
CA ILE A 20 -1.80 9.14 20.66
C ILE A 20 -1.79 9.02 22.19
N PRO A 21 -2.47 9.90 22.98
CA PRO A 21 -2.56 9.75 24.43
C PRO A 21 -3.04 8.37 24.91
N ALA A 22 -3.97 7.74 24.18
CA ALA A 22 -4.45 6.40 24.53
C ALA A 22 -3.38 5.30 24.35
N PHE A 23 -2.50 5.46 23.33
CA PHE A 23 -1.43 4.51 23.04
C PHE A 23 -0.10 4.83 23.71
N LEU A 24 0.10 6.03 24.25
CA LEU A 24 1.38 6.45 24.80
C LEU A 24 1.89 5.57 25.94
N PRO A 25 1.06 5.09 26.90
CA PRO A 25 1.54 4.17 27.92
C PRO A 25 2.02 2.83 27.33
N LEU A 26 1.32 2.31 26.32
CA LEU A 26 1.69 1.09 25.60
C LEU A 26 3.01 1.29 24.82
N ALA A 27 3.13 2.40 24.09
CA ALA A 27 4.35 2.75 23.37
C ALA A 27 5.58 2.90 24.27
N ARG A 28 5.41 3.50 25.46
CA ARG A 28 6.47 3.59 26.47
C ARG A 28 6.92 2.21 26.97
N ALA A 29 5.97 1.31 27.19
CA ALA A 29 6.27 -0.07 27.58
C ALA A 29 7.02 -0.82 26.46
N ILE A 30 6.63 -0.62 25.21
CA ILE A 30 7.30 -1.15 24.01
C ILE A 30 8.72 -0.62 23.93
N PHE A 31 8.94 0.71 24.06
CA PHE A 31 10.27 1.32 24.04
C PHE A 31 11.19 0.78 25.13
N ALA A 32 10.67 0.65 26.36
CA ALA A 32 11.42 0.06 27.46
C ALA A 32 11.82 -1.38 27.18
N ARG A 33 10.93 -2.16 26.58
CA ARG A 33 11.19 -3.56 26.19
C ARG A 33 12.27 -3.66 25.11
N GLU A 34 12.26 -2.76 24.13
CA GLU A 34 13.24 -2.72 23.03
C GLU A 34 14.57 -2.02 23.43
N GLY A 35 14.68 -1.57 24.67
CA GLY A 35 15.89 -0.89 25.18
C GLY A 35 16.12 0.49 24.58
N LEU A 36 15.03 1.13 24.07
CA LEU A 36 15.07 2.48 23.51
C LEU A 36 14.94 3.53 24.62
N LEU A 37 15.41 4.75 24.33
CA LEU A 37 15.27 5.87 25.27
C LEU A 37 13.78 6.20 25.50
N PRO A 38 13.42 6.75 26.67
CA PRO A 38 12.06 7.16 26.97
C PRO A 38 11.56 8.20 25.97
N ILE A 39 10.31 8.02 25.49
CA ILE A 39 9.63 8.94 24.58
C ILE A 39 9.49 10.32 25.24
N ARG A 40 9.98 11.37 24.59
CA ARG A 40 9.92 12.76 25.02
C ARG A 40 8.80 13.52 24.32
N GLU A 41 8.72 13.35 22.98
CA GLU A 41 7.74 14.01 22.14
C GLU A 41 7.07 13.04 21.18
N THR A 42 5.85 13.36 20.79
CA THR A 42 5.09 12.61 19.80
C THR A 42 4.42 13.55 18.82
N ALA A 43 4.22 13.08 17.58
CA ALA A 43 3.49 13.83 16.57
C ALA A 43 2.64 12.87 15.71
N HIS A 44 1.51 13.38 15.25
CA HIS A 44 0.69 12.65 14.26
C HIS A 44 1.44 12.52 12.94
N LEU A 45 1.19 11.42 12.26
CA LEU A 45 1.56 11.17 10.87
C LEU A 45 0.28 10.99 10.06
N THR A 46 0.40 10.88 8.74
CA THR A 46 -0.73 10.57 7.86
C THR A 46 -1.41 9.29 8.34
N PRO A 47 -2.72 9.32 8.62
CA PRO A 47 -3.42 8.20 9.21
C PRO A 47 -3.62 7.08 8.17
N GLY A 48 -3.38 5.84 8.61
CA GLY A 48 -3.71 4.62 7.86
C GLY A 48 -4.77 3.79 8.61
N THR A 49 -4.64 2.47 8.56
CA THR A 49 -5.52 1.51 9.24
C THR A 49 -5.09 1.23 10.68
N ASN A 50 -3.82 1.38 10.98
CA ASN A 50 -3.19 1.09 12.26
C ASN A 50 -2.89 2.36 13.06
N ALA A 51 -2.61 2.24 14.36
CA ALA A 51 -2.15 3.37 15.16
C ALA A 51 -0.69 3.67 14.81
N VAL A 52 -0.46 4.75 14.05
CA VAL A 52 0.87 5.16 13.58
C VAL A 52 1.14 6.58 14.03
N PHE A 53 2.27 6.80 14.66
CA PHE A 53 2.70 8.13 15.10
C PHE A 53 4.22 8.21 15.23
N ARG A 54 4.75 9.41 15.10
CA ARG A 54 6.15 9.70 15.40
C ARG A 54 6.36 9.75 16.92
N ALA A 55 7.44 9.14 17.37
CA ALA A 55 7.96 9.22 18.74
C ALA A 55 9.47 9.53 18.68
N ASP A 56 9.84 10.76 18.96
CA ASP A 56 11.21 11.28 18.78
C ASP A 56 11.73 11.01 17.35
N ASP A 57 12.80 10.22 17.19
CA ASP A 57 13.42 9.86 15.90
C ASP A 57 12.86 8.54 15.32
N PHE A 58 11.73 8.07 15.83
CA PHE A 58 11.13 6.80 15.42
C PHE A 58 9.68 6.99 14.94
N VAL A 59 9.23 6.03 14.14
CA VAL A 59 7.82 5.79 13.85
C VAL A 59 7.40 4.54 14.62
N VAL A 60 6.32 4.65 15.36
CA VAL A 60 5.69 3.54 16.08
C VAL A 60 4.42 3.18 15.34
N LYS A 61 4.33 1.94 14.86
CA LYS A 61 3.13 1.34 14.30
C LYS A 61 2.63 0.26 15.25
N ILE A 62 1.42 0.44 15.76
CA ILE A 62 0.73 -0.53 16.63
C ILE A 62 -0.45 -1.06 15.82
N PHE A 63 -0.42 -2.35 15.54
CA PHE A 63 -1.44 -3.01 14.75
C PHE A 63 -2.73 -3.13 15.54
N ALA A 64 -3.85 -3.04 14.84
CA ALA A 64 -5.17 -3.20 15.41
C ALA A 64 -5.29 -4.57 16.10
N PRO A 65 -5.84 -4.68 17.30
CA PRO A 65 -5.98 -5.97 17.97
C PRO A 65 -7.02 -6.84 17.24
N ARG A 66 -6.92 -8.17 17.43
CA ARG A 66 -7.81 -9.14 16.76
C ARG A 66 -9.29 -8.83 16.96
N GLU A 67 -9.65 -8.27 18.10
CA GLU A 67 -11.01 -7.89 18.48
C GLU A 67 -11.60 -6.80 17.57
N SER A 68 -10.75 -6.07 16.85
CA SER A 68 -11.18 -5.13 15.78
C SER A 68 -11.75 -5.84 14.55
N GLY A 69 -11.51 -7.14 14.39
CA GLY A 69 -11.89 -7.93 13.21
C GLY A 69 -10.79 -7.98 12.13
N LEU A 70 -9.63 -7.37 12.36
CA LEU A 70 -8.47 -7.42 11.45
C LEU A 70 -7.53 -8.57 11.79
N ASP A 71 -6.84 -9.09 10.79
CA ASP A 71 -5.77 -10.09 10.97
C ASP A 71 -4.41 -9.40 11.19
N ALA A 72 -4.31 -8.72 12.32
CA ALA A 72 -3.12 -7.96 12.71
C ALA A 72 -1.82 -8.78 12.76
N GLU A 73 -1.90 -10.08 13.05
CA GLU A 73 -0.72 -10.95 13.05
C GLU A 73 -0.21 -11.16 11.63
N SER A 74 -1.11 -11.39 10.68
CA SER A 74 -0.75 -11.52 9.26
C SER A 74 -0.13 -10.24 8.73
N ASP A 75 -0.77 -9.09 8.96
CA ASP A 75 -0.29 -7.78 8.52
C ASP A 75 1.09 -7.46 9.11
N PHE A 76 1.26 -7.69 10.43
CA PHE A 76 2.54 -7.51 11.11
C PHE A 76 3.64 -8.39 10.51
N ARG A 77 3.37 -9.69 10.29
CA ARG A 77 4.36 -10.63 9.73
C ARG A 77 4.73 -10.26 8.30
N THR A 78 3.74 -9.89 7.49
CA THR A 78 3.92 -9.44 6.11
C THR A 78 4.83 -8.22 6.07
N GLU A 79 4.50 -7.17 6.80
CA GLU A 79 5.26 -5.93 6.79
C GLU A 79 6.68 -6.12 7.34
N GLN A 80 6.85 -6.88 8.43
CA GLN A 80 8.17 -7.19 8.97
C GLN A 80 9.05 -7.95 7.96
N ALA A 81 8.49 -8.96 7.28
CA ALA A 81 9.21 -9.74 6.29
C ALA A 81 9.56 -8.89 5.06
N ALA A 82 8.64 -8.03 4.62
CA ALA A 82 8.82 -7.15 3.48
C ALA A 82 9.89 -6.08 3.73
N ILE A 83 9.92 -5.45 4.91
CA ILE A 83 11.00 -4.52 5.29
C ILE A 83 12.37 -5.22 5.23
N ARG A 84 12.48 -6.41 5.81
CA ARG A 84 13.75 -7.19 5.76
C ARG A 84 14.16 -7.54 4.33
N ARG A 85 13.20 -7.90 3.48
CA ARG A 85 13.45 -8.15 2.06
C ARG A 85 13.94 -6.88 1.36
N ALA A 86 13.27 -5.73 1.58
CA ALA A 86 13.68 -4.44 1.01
C ALA A 86 15.13 -4.11 1.41
N GLU A 87 15.47 -4.26 2.69
CA GLU A 87 16.84 -4.08 3.18
C GLU A 87 17.84 -5.03 2.49
N SER A 88 17.49 -6.30 2.31
CA SER A 88 18.35 -7.29 1.65
C SER A 88 18.58 -7.01 0.16
N LEU A 89 17.64 -6.36 -0.49
CA LEU A 89 17.71 -5.93 -1.88
C LEU A 89 18.36 -4.55 -2.06
N GLY A 90 18.73 -3.88 -0.97
CA GLY A 90 19.29 -2.53 -0.99
C GLY A 90 18.26 -1.44 -1.34
N ILE A 91 16.99 -1.73 -1.22
CA ILE A 91 15.92 -0.77 -1.44
C ILE A 91 15.84 0.16 -0.21
N ALA A 92 15.83 1.46 -0.45
CA ALA A 92 15.74 2.45 0.60
C ALA A 92 14.38 2.33 1.33
N THR A 93 14.43 1.99 2.61
CA THR A 93 13.28 1.85 3.52
C THR A 93 13.69 2.25 4.93
N PRO A 94 12.76 2.71 5.79
CA PRO A 94 13.06 3.00 7.17
C PRO A 94 13.62 1.77 7.88
N LYS A 95 14.75 1.92 8.55
CA LYS A 95 15.39 0.79 9.26
C LYS A 95 14.53 0.29 10.41
N LEU A 96 14.29 -1.01 10.43
CA LEU A 96 13.60 -1.67 11.53
C LEU A 96 14.46 -1.58 12.80
N ARG A 97 13.86 -1.11 13.90
CA ARG A 97 14.50 -0.90 15.20
C ARG A 97 13.94 -1.81 16.28
N GLY A 98 12.68 -2.18 16.17
CA GLY A 98 12.02 -3.10 17.08
C GLY A 98 10.80 -3.70 16.41
N ALA A 99 10.48 -4.95 16.76
CA ALA A 99 9.32 -5.65 16.24
C ALA A 99 8.91 -6.78 17.19
N GLY A 100 7.63 -6.90 17.44
CA GLY A 100 7.13 -7.95 18.33
C GLY A 100 5.67 -7.76 18.67
N PHE A 101 5.30 -8.31 19.82
CA PHE A 101 3.98 -8.08 20.39
C PHE A 101 4.09 -7.82 21.89
N LEU A 102 3.12 -7.11 22.44
CA LEU A 102 2.97 -6.89 23.88
C LEU A 102 1.58 -7.35 24.30
N GLU A 103 1.55 -8.22 25.32
CA GLU A 103 0.30 -8.63 25.96
C GLU A 103 -0.09 -7.59 27.01
N ASP A 104 -1.32 -7.08 26.88
CA ASP A 104 -1.97 -6.23 27.87
C ASP A 104 -3.45 -6.65 27.99
N LYS A 105 -4.40 -5.75 27.88
CA LYS A 105 -5.82 -6.08 27.71
C LYS A 105 -6.06 -6.85 26.40
N TYR A 106 -5.28 -6.51 25.39
CA TYR A 106 -5.24 -7.14 24.06
C TYR A 106 -3.82 -7.53 23.73
N ARG A 107 -3.62 -8.40 22.74
CA ARG A 107 -2.33 -8.60 22.09
C ARG A 107 -2.14 -7.54 21.03
N PHE A 108 -1.16 -6.66 21.24
CA PHE A 108 -0.78 -5.65 20.27
C PHE A 108 0.53 -6.04 19.60
N TYR A 109 0.50 -6.31 18.30
CA TYR A 109 1.69 -6.38 17.48
C TYR A 109 2.20 -4.96 17.21
N TYR A 110 3.51 -4.79 17.08
CA TYR A 110 4.12 -3.48 16.83
C TYR A 110 5.35 -3.57 15.95
N LEU A 111 5.61 -2.50 15.21
CA LEU A 111 6.87 -2.19 14.54
C LEU A 111 7.37 -0.84 15.02
N ILE A 112 8.68 -0.73 15.18
CA ILE A 112 9.38 0.53 15.40
C ILE A 112 10.38 0.68 14.26
N THR A 113 10.26 1.75 13.50
CA THR A 113 11.20 2.09 12.43
C THR A 113 11.82 3.45 12.65
N GLY A 114 12.94 3.75 11.99
CA GLY A 114 13.50 5.09 12.00
C GLY A 114 12.56 6.08 11.32
N TYR A 115 12.38 7.27 11.89
CA TYR A 115 11.65 8.35 11.23
C TYR A 115 12.45 8.92 10.07
N ILE A 116 11.84 9.05 8.91
CA ILE A 116 12.43 9.67 7.72
C ILE A 116 11.81 11.05 7.52
N PRO A 117 12.56 12.13 7.72
CA PRO A 117 12.08 13.45 7.40
C PRO A 117 12.02 13.63 5.88
N GLY A 118 10.83 13.81 5.32
CA GLY A 118 10.62 13.93 3.88
C GLY A 118 9.20 14.37 3.56
N LYS A 119 8.96 14.70 2.29
CA LYS A 119 7.61 14.93 1.77
C LYS A 119 7.08 13.65 1.19
N GLU A 120 5.79 13.41 1.32
CA GLU A 120 5.10 12.39 0.55
C GLU A 120 5.28 12.65 -0.95
N ALA A 121 5.50 11.58 -1.72
CA ALA A 121 5.86 11.72 -3.13
C ALA A 121 4.79 12.42 -3.95
N GLY A 122 3.51 12.24 -3.62
CA GLY A 122 2.42 12.94 -4.28
C GLY A 122 2.50 14.47 -4.12
N GLU A 123 2.83 14.95 -2.92
CA GLU A 123 3.03 16.38 -2.68
C GLU A 123 4.34 16.90 -3.30
N TRP A 124 5.40 16.09 -3.27
CA TRP A 124 6.67 16.45 -3.88
C TRP A 124 6.55 16.57 -5.41
N LEU A 125 5.88 15.63 -6.07
CA LEU A 125 5.68 15.63 -7.53
C LEU A 125 4.94 16.89 -8.05
N LYS A 126 4.08 17.52 -7.24
CA LYS A 126 3.40 18.76 -7.61
C LYS A 126 4.36 19.93 -7.80
N THR A 127 5.51 19.91 -7.11
CA THR A 127 6.48 21.00 -7.08
C THR A 127 7.80 20.67 -7.78
N ALA A 128 8.03 19.40 -8.09
CA ALA A 128 9.23 18.91 -8.77
C ALA A 128 9.32 19.42 -10.21
N ASP A 129 10.52 19.78 -10.67
CA ASP A 129 10.79 20.10 -12.06
C ASP A 129 10.85 18.86 -12.97
N ALA A 130 11.00 19.06 -14.26
CA ALA A 130 10.98 17.97 -15.25
C ALA A 130 12.14 16.97 -15.03
N VAL A 131 13.32 17.45 -14.66
CA VAL A 131 14.50 16.60 -14.43
C VAL A 131 14.31 15.75 -13.16
N GLN A 132 13.81 16.37 -12.11
CA GLN A 132 13.49 15.68 -10.86
C GLN A 132 12.42 14.59 -11.07
N LYS A 133 11.38 14.88 -11.85
CA LYS A 133 10.34 13.90 -12.21
C LYS A 133 10.90 12.72 -12.98
N GLU A 134 11.78 12.99 -13.97
CA GLU A 134 12.42 11.94 -14.74
C GLU A 134 13.31 11.06 -13.87
N GLN A 135 14.11 11.65 -12.98
CA GLN A 135 14.96 10.94 -12.04
C GLN A 135 14.13 10.07 -11.08
N PHE A 136 13.04 10.61 -10.52
CA PHE A 136 12.14 9.88 -9.66
C PHE A 136 11.47 8.69 -10.38
N CYS A 137 10.96 8.90 -11.58
CA CYS A 137 10.38 7.82 -12.40
C CYS A 137 11.40 6.74 -12.73
N GLY A 138 12.64 7.14 -13.03
CA GLY A 138 13.76 6.22 -13.25
C GLY A 138 14.08 5.39 -12.00
N TRP A 139 14.22 6.04 -10.86
CA TRP A 139 14.44 5.40 -9.58
C TRP A 139 13.32 4.41 -9.22
N LEU A 140 12.06 4.84 -9.39
CA LEU A 140 10.89 3.99 -9.08
C LEU A 140 10.87 2.74 -9.97
N TRP A 141 11.16 2.89 -11.26
CA TRP A 141 11.26 1.75 -12.17
C TRP A 141 12.35 0.77 -11.76
N ASP A 142 13.55 1.25 -11.43
CA ASP A 142 14.68 0.40 -11.04
C ASP A 142 14.44 -0.27 -9.68
N THR A 143 13.78 0.43 -8.75
CA THR A 143 13.33 -0.11 -7.46
C THR A 143 12.36 -1.26 -7.68
N LEU A 144 11.34 -1.08 -8.54
CA LEU A 144 10.38 -2.14 -8.83
C LEU A 144 11.02 -3.33 -9.53
N ARG A 145 11.95 -3.12 -10.44
CA ARG A 145 12.67 -4.24 -11.07
C ARG A 145 13.46 -5.07 -10.05
N SER A 146 13.96 -4.46 -9.00
CA SER A 146 14.64 -5.16 -7.91
C SER A 146 13.66 -5.86 -6.99
N TRP A 147 12.51 -5.24 -6.72
CA TRP A 147 11.47 -5.75 -5.83
C TRP A 147 10.63 -6.84 -6.46
N ASN A 148 10.11 -6.64 -7.69
CA ASN A 148 9.22 -7.55 -8.42
C ASN A 148 9.97 -8.78 -8.94
N THR A 149 10.54 -9.54 -8.03
CA THR A 149 11.25 -10.78 -8.29
C THR A 149 10.59 -11.94 -7.54
N PRO A 150 10.74 -13.19 -8.00
CA PRO A 150 10.19 -14.34 -7.30
C PRO A 150 10.65 -14.37 -5.84
N CYS A 151 9.73 -14.67 -4.93
CA CYS A 151 10.02 -14.82 -3.52
C CYS A 151 9.53 -16.19 -3.03
N PRO A 152 10.43 -17.03 -2.48
CA PRO A 152 10.06 -18.34 -1.98
C PRO A 152 9.31 -18.28 -0.64
N ASP A 153 9.30 -17.12 0.03
CA ASP A 153 8.68 -16.94 1.33
C ASP A 153 7.17 -17.13 1.27
N GLY A 154 6.66 -18.09 2.04
CA GLY A 154 5.23 -18.37 2.13
C GLY A 154 4.41 -17.25 2.79
N VAL A 155 5.08 -16.28 3.43
CA VAL A 155 4.44 -15.14 4.13
C VAL A 155 3.62 -14.28 3.18
N PHE A 156 4.08 -14.10 1.94
CA PHE A 156 3.40 -13.26 0.95
C PHE A 156 2.38 -14.02 0.08
N ARG A 157 2.22 -15.32 0.30
CA ARG A 157 1.30 -16.12 -0.51
C ARG A 157 -0.15 -15.79 -0.20
N ARG A 158 -0.90 -15.54 -1.27
CA ARG A 158 -2.36 -15.40 -1.24
C ARG A 158 -2.93 -16.20 -2.42
N ASP A 159 -4.06 -16.84 -2.23
CA ASP A 159 -4.84 -17.34 -3.36
C ASP A 159 -5.44 -16.15 -4.12
N MET A 160 -4.68 -15.62 -5.08
CA MET A 160 -5.09 -14.44 -5.85
C MET A 160 -6.38 -14.64 -6.62
N ALA A 161 -6.62 -15.85 -7.15
CA ALA A 161 -7.84 -16.15 -7.88
C ALA A 161 -9.06 -16.11 -6.94
N GLY A 162 -9.00 -16.87 -5.84
CA GLY A 162 -10.07 -16.90 -4.83
C GLY A 162 -10.29 -15.54 -4.19
N TYR A 163 -9.21 -14.84 -3.85
CA TYR A 163 -9.27 -13.51 -3.24
C TYR A 163 -9.94 -12.49 -4.17
N SER A 164 -9.49 -12.40 -5.44
CA SER A 164 -10.06 -11.48 -6.42
C SER A 164 -11.54 -11.78 -6.73
N LEU A 165 -11.94 -13.07 -6.72
CA LEU A 165 -13.34 -13.48 -6.93
C LEU A 165 -14.24 -13.10 -5.74
N GLN A 166 -13.71 -13.15 -4.51
CA GLN A 166 -14.47 -12.92 -3.28
C GLN A 166 -14.42 -11.48 -2.79
N ASN A 167 -13.62 -10.63 -3.40
CA ASN A 167 -13.43 -9.24 -2.97
C ASN A 167 -14.75 -8.45 -3.04
N PRO A 168 -15.31 -8.02 -1.88
CA PRO A 168 -16.61 -7.38 -1.83
C PRO A 168 -16.66 -6.00 -2.49
N ARG A 169 -15.50 -5.35 -2.70
CA ARG A 169 -15.44 -4.04 -3.37
C ARG A 169 -16.04 -4.08 -4.78
N TRP A 170 -15.91 -5.22 -5.47
CA TRP A 170 -16.47 -5.41 -6.81
C TRP A 170 -18.01 -5.41 -6.87
N GLN A 171 -18.70 -5.48 -5.73
CA GLN A 171 -20.14 -5.27 -5.66
C GLN A 171 -20.56 -3.81 -5.99
N GLY A 172 -19.59 -2.88 -5.99
CA GLY A 172 -19.78 -1.48 -6.38
C GLY A 172 -20.00 -1.28 -7.88
N ILE A 173 -19.60 -2.22 -8.73
CA ILE A 173 -19.79 -2.16 -10.19
C ILE A 173 -21.05 -2.93 -10.62
N SER A 174 -21.40 -2.83 -11.92
CA SER A 174 -22.56 -3.57 -12.45
C SER A 174 -22.29 -5.08 -12.46
N PRO A 175 -23.33 -5.92 -12.30
CA PRO A 175 -23.19 -7.37 -12.46
C PRO A 175 -22.65 -7.81 -13.83
N ALA A 176 -22.98 -7.05 -14.89
CA ALA A 176 -22.53 -7.37 -16.25
C ALA A 176 -21.03 -7.09 -16.44
N ALA A 177 -20.50 -5.98 -15.92
CA ALA A 177 -19.09 -5.66 -15.95
C ALA A 177 -18.28 -6.62 -15.03
N GLU A 178 -18.83 -6.99 -13.87
CA GLU A 178 -18.22 -7.99 -12.99
C GLU A 178 -18.17 -9.38 -13.62
N ALA A 179 -19.23 -9.78 -14.34
CA ALA A 179 -19.20 -11.04 -15.09
C ALA A 179 -18.08 -11.05 -16.14
N HIS A 180 -17.94 -9.97 -16.90
CA HIS A 180 -16.86 -9.84 -17.88
C HIS A 180 -15.47 -9.85 -17.21
N ARG A 181 -15.28 -9.18 -16.05
CA ARG A 181 -14.06 -9.28 -15.28
C ARG A 181 -13.73 -10.73 -14.88
N ARG A 182 -14.72 -11.46 -14.38
CA ARG A 182 -14.57 -12.86 -13.96
C ARG A 182 -14.18 -13.79 -15.10
N GLU A 183 -14.60 -13.51 -16.32
CA GLU A 183 -14.17 -14.25 -17.51
C GLU A 183 -12.66 -14.05 -17.80
N LEU A 184 -12.10 -12.88 -17.46
CA LEU A 184 -10.70 -12.57 -17.67
C LEU A 184 -9.77 -13.06 -16.54
N LEU A 185 -10.26 -13.18 -15.32
CA LEU A 185 -9.46 -13.55 -14.15
C LEU A 185 -8.59 -14.80 -14.32
N PRO A 186 -9.06 -15.92 -14.92
CA PRO A 186 -8.23 -17.10 -15.08
C PRO A 186 -6.96 -16.88 -15.87
N SER A 187 -7.01 -16.03 -16.91
CA SER A 187 -5.82 -15.69 -17.70
C SER A 187 -4.88 -14.74 -16.94
N LEU A 188 -5.43 -13.82 -16.16
CA LEU A 188 -4.66 -12.86 -15.37
C LEU A 188 -3.96 -13.53 -14.18
N THR A 189 -4.64 -14.44 -13.49
CA THR A 189 -4.07 -15.18 -12.35
C THR A 189 -3.11 -16.29 -12.77
N ALA A 190 -3.08 -16.67 -14.06
CA ALA A 190 -2.10 -17.59 -14.61
C ALA A 190 -0.76 -16.92 -14.98
N MET A 191 -0.66 -15.60 -14.89
CA MET A 191 0.60 -14.88 -15.13
C MET A 191 1.61 -15.21 -14.02
N PRO A 192 2.94 -15.13 -14.32
CA PRO A 192 3.97 -15.36 -13.31
C PRO A 192 3.83 -14.40 -12.12
N GLU A 193 3.85 -14.98 -10.92
CA GLU A 193 3.80 -14.22 -9.66
C GLU A 193 5.20 -13.75 -9.26
N VAL A 194 5.26 -12.55 -8.77
CA VAL A 194 6.43 -11.93 -8.16
C VAL A 194 6.03 -11.27 -6.84
N CYS A 195 6.99 -10.89 -6.03
CA CYS A 195 6.71 -10.07 -4.87
C CYS A 195 6.29 -8.67 -5.34
N VAL A 196 5.12 -8.21 -4.94
CA VAL A 196 4.63 -6.85 -5.20
C VAL A 196 4.39 -6.13 -3.88
N HIS A 197 4.61 -4.82 -3.84
CA HIS A 197 4.33 -4.00 -2.66
C HIS A 197 2.82 -3.91 -2.42
N GLY A 198 2.07 -3.75 -3.50
CA GLY A 198 0.61 -3.78 -3.50
C GLY A 198 -0.07 -2.46 -3.15
N ASP A 199 0.66 -1.46 -2.62
CA ASP A 199 0.08 -0.17 -2.25
C ASP A 199 1.08 1.00 -2.43
N LEU A 200 1.72 1.09 -3.60
CA LEU A 200 2.63 2.21 -3.92
C LEU A 200 1.87 3.48 -4.30
N THR A 201 1.17 4.02 -3.33
CA THR A 201 0.40 5.26 -3.43
C THR A 201 1.27 6.50 -3.23
N ALA A 202 0.65 7.67 -3.38
CA ALA A 202 1.28 8.97 -3.16
C ALA A 202 1.89 9.15 -1.76
N GLU A 203 1.32 8.47 -0.76
CA GLU A 203 1.63 8.59 0.66
C GLU A 203 2.69 7.56 1.10
N ASN A 204 2.84 6.45 0.37
CA ASN A 204 3.72 5.33 0.72
C ASN A 204 5.13 5.44 0.14
N LEU A 205 5.46 6.60 -0.42
CA LEU A 205 6.79 6.98 -0.88
C LEU A 205 7.16 8.33 -0.27
N LEU A 206 8.29 8.39 0.42
CA LEU A 206 8.81 9.63 1.01
C LEU A 206 10.00 10.12 0.17
N VAL A 207 10.06 11.44 -0.06
CA VAL A 207 11.18 12.10 -0.72
C VAL A 207 11.88 13.01 0.29
N PRO A 208 13.01 12.58 0.87
CA PRO A 208 13.84 13.41 1.74
C PRO A 208 14.38 14.62 0.98
N ALA A 209 14.72 15.70 1.72
CA ALA A 209 15.34 16.88 1.10
C ALA A 209 16.70 16.58 0.46
N ASP A 210 17.47 15.70 1.12
CA ASP A 210 18.79 15.25 0.69
C ASP A 210 18.80 13.73 0.69
N GLY A 211 18.66 13.11 -0.46
CA GLY A 211 18.74 11.65 -0.57
C GLY A 211 17.77 11.04 -1.57
N GLU A 212 17.85 9.72 -1.67
CA GLU A 212 16.97 8.93 -2.52
C GLU A 212 15.55 8.82 -1.91
N PRO A 213 14.52 8.67 -2.75
CA PRO A 213 13.19 8.36 -2.26
C PRO A 213 13.17 7.05 -1.46
N VAL A 214 12.25 6.95 -0.51
CA VAL A 214 12.16 5.86 0.45
C VAL A 214 10.78 5.23 0.38
N VAL A 215 10.73 3.89 0.30
CA VAL A 215 9.47 3.11 0.31
C VAL A 215 9.07 2.81 1.75
N ILE A 216 7.79 3.03 2.08
CA ILE A 216 7.22 2.75 3.40
C ILE A 216 5.92 1.96 3.27
N ASP A 217 5.43 1.45 4.39
CA ASP A 217 4.15 0.74 4.52
C ASP A 217 3.98 -0.49 3.62
N PHE A 218 4.68 -1.56 3.99
CA PHE A 218 4.70 -2.83 3.26
C PHE A 218 3.61 -3.83 3.68
N ALA A 219 2.57 -3.40 4.39
CA ALA A 219 1.56 -4.32 4.94
C ALA A 219 0.76 -5.06 3.85
N ASP A 220 0.61 -4.45 2.67
CA ASP A 220 -0.12 -5.02 1.53
C ASP A 220 0.75 -5.87 0.59
N THR A 221 2.01 -6.15 0.97
CA THR A 221 2.91 -6.97 0.16
C THR A 221 2.34 -8.36 -0.08
N VAL A 222 2.31 -8.78 -1.34
CA VAL A 222 1.71 -10.05 -1.76
C VAL A 222 2.47 -10.64 -2.95
N LEU A 223 2.30 -11.95 -3.21
CA LEU A 223 2.69 -12.56 -4.47
C LEU A 223 1.56 -12.37 -5.48
N ALA A 224 1.85 -11.65 -6.55
CA ALA A 224 0.90 -11.37 -7.63
C ALA A 224 1.66 -11.14 -8.96
N PRO A 225 0.98 -11.11 -10.11
CA PRO A 225 1.58 -10.62 -11.33
C PRO A 225 2.10 -9.19 -11.20
N ALA A 226 3.24 -8.87 -11.82
CA ALA A 226 3.89 -7.56 -11.68
C ALA A 226 2.99 -6.37 -12.05
N CYS A 227 2.02 -6.56 -12.93
CA CYS A 227 1.03 -5.53 -13.28
C CYS A 227 0.15 -5.10 -12.10
N TYR A 228 0.09 -5.88 -11.01
CA TYR A 228 -0.63 -5.54 -9.78
C TYR A 228 -0.12 -4.24 -9.14
N GLU A 229 1.16 -3.89 -9.32
CA GLU A 229 1.74 -2.63 -8.82
C GLU A 229 1.24 -1.38 -9.55
N LEU A 230 0.76 -1.51 -10.78
CA LEU A 230 0.54 -0.36 -11.66
C LEU A 230 -0.63 0.56 -11.27
N PRO A 231 -1.79 0.04 -10.80
CA PRO A 231 -2.92 0.89 -10.42
C PRO A 231 -2.59 1.91 -9.33
N PRO A 232 -2.02 1.58 -8.16
CA PRO A 232 -1.67 2.58 -7.15
C PRO A 232 -0.63 3.58 -7.66
N ILE A 233 0.32 3.16 -8.49
CA ILE A 233 1.32 4.06 -9.08
C ILE A 233 0.67 5.03 -10.07
N CYS A 234 -0.06 4.53 -11.06
CA CYS A 234 -0.56 5.38 -12.12
C CYS A 234 -1.78 6.22 -11.71
N PHE A 235 -2.61 5.71 -10.80
CA PHE A 235 -3.88 6.34 -10.43
C PHE A 235 -3.79 7.16 -9.14
N SER A 236 -3.01 6.71 -8.16
CA SER A 236 -2.81 7.46 -6.91
C SER A 236 -1.52 8.30 -6.95
N LEU A 237 -0.34 7.66 -7.06
CA LEU A 237 0.94 8.37 -7.01
C LEU A 237 1.09 9.41 -8.12
N PHE A 238 0.71 9.08 -9.35
CA PHE A 238 0.79 9.97 -10.51
C PHE A 238 -0.51 10.76 -10.77
N ASP A 239 -1.54 10.60 -9.96
CA ASP A 239 -2.86 11.23 -10.15
C ASP A 239 -3.35 11.16 -11.60
N TYR A 240 -3.28 9.98 -12.19
CA TYR A 240 -3.65 9.74 -13.59
C TYR A 240 -2.83 10.54 -14.63
N ASP A 241 -1.68 11.11 -14.28
CA ASP A 241 -0.83 11.85 -15.24
C ASP A 241 -0.19 10.91 -16.27
N PRO A 242 -0.57 10.98 -17.57
CA PRO A 242 0.00 10.10 -18.57
C PRO A 242 1.45 10.47 -18.94
N GLY A 243 1.90 11.68 -18.61
CA GLY A 243 3.29 12.11 -18.80
C GLY A 243 4.21 11.38 -17.82
N LEU A 244 3.86 11.38 -16.52
CA LEU A 244 4.60 10.65 -15.49
C LEU A 244 4.57 9.14 -15.76
N ALA A 245 3.41 8.59 -16.13
CA ALA A 245 3.29 7.17 -16.44
C ALA A 245 4.19 6.76 -17.64
N ARG A 246 4.29 7.57 -18.69
CA ARG A 246 5.21 7.32 -19.80
C ARG A 246 6.69 7.49 -19.43
N MET A 247 7.03 8.43 -18.56
CA MET A 247 8.41 8.56 -18.04
C MET A 247 8.81 7.35 -17.20
N PHE A 248 7.87 6.81 -16.46
CA PHE A 248 8.09 5.65 -15.58
C PHE A 248 8.17 4.34 -16.37
N TRP A 249 7.25 4.09 -17.32
CA TRP A 249 7.11 2.80 -17.99
C TRP A 249 8.19 2.55 -19.03
N LYS A 250 9.04 1.56 -18.79
CA LYS A 250 10.16 1.19 -19.70
C LYS A 250 10.03 -0.25 -20.24
N SER A 251 8.89 -0.91 -19.99
CA SER A 251 8.61 -2.23 -20.56
C SER A 251 8.23 -2.12 -22.06
N PRO A 252 8.56 -3.15 -22.88
CA PRO A 252 8.07 -3.23 -24.25
C PRO A 252 6.57 -3.53 -24.35
N GLU A 253 5.94 -4.00 -23.28
CA GLU A 253 4.51 -4.25 -23.21
C GLU A 253 3.72 -2.93 -23.18
N PRO A 254 2.57 -2.83 -23.88
CA PRO A 254 1.73 -1.64 -23.81
C PRO A 254 1.26 -1.37 -22.39
N LEU A 255 1.54 -0.16 -21.88
CA LEU A 255 1.17 0.22 -20.51
C LEU A 255 -0.33 0.11 -20.26
N ALA A 256 -1.16 0.48 -21.24
CA ALA A 256 -2.62 0.42 -21.11
C ALA A 256 -3.13 -1.01 -20.85
N ASP A 257 -2.54 -2.02 -21.50
CA ASP A 257 -2.94 -3.42 -21.34
C ASP A 257 -2.46 -3.96 -19.97
N ALA A 258 -1.23 -3.63 -19.58
CA ALA A 258 -0.71 -3.96 -18.24
C ALA A 258 -1.52 -3.28 -17.11
N LEU A 259 -1.90 -2.01 -17.29
CA LEU A 259 -2.77 -1.29 -16.35
C LEU A 259 -4.15 -1.92 -16.23
N LEU A 260 -4.75 -2.35 -17.34
CA LEU A 260 -6.04 -3.04 -17.31
C LEU A 260 -5.92 -4.34 -16.52
N ALA A 261 -4.90 -5.15 -16.80
CA ALA A 261 -4.67 -6.40 -16.09
C ALA A 261 -4.50 -6.17 -14.58
N GLY A 262 -3.66 -5.22 -14.20
CA GLY A 262 -3.46 -4.81 -12.81
C GLY A 262 -4.76 -4.33 -12.15
N LEU A 263 -5.49 -3.44 -12.81
CA LEU A 263 -6.77 -2.91 -12.32
C LEU A 263 -7.78 -4.01 -11.98
N LEU A 264 -7.89 -5.03 -12.85
CA LEU A 264 -8.84 -6.13 -12.68
C LEU A 264 -8.44 -7.11 -11.56
N LEU A 265 -7.15 -7.20 -11.24
CA LEU A 265 -6.62 -8.07 -10.17
C LEU A 265 -6.53 -7.37 -8.83
N HIS A 266 -6.29 -6.06 -8.82
CA HIS A 266 -5.92 -5.31 -7.62
C HIS A 266 -7.04 -5.30 -6.58
N ASP A 267 -6.67 -5.35 -5.30
CA ASP A 267 -7.62 -5.30 -4.17
C ASP A 267 -8.50 -4.05 -4.24
N PHE A 268 -7.90 -2.89 -4.50
CA PHE A 268 -8.59 -1.62 -4.69
C PHE A 268 -9.04 -1.36 -6.13
N GLY A 269 -9.00 -2.36 -7.01
CA GLY A 269 -9.33 -2.20 -8.42
C GLY A 269 -10.73 -1.64 -8.67
N ALA A 270 -11.71 -2.08 -7.89
CA ALA A 270 -13.07 -1.56 -7.97
C ALA A 270 -13.15 -0.07 -7.60
N ASN A 271 -12.38 0.38 -6.61
CA ASN A 271 -12.34 1.79 -6.21
C ASN A 271 -11.74 2.66 -7.32
N PHE A 272 -10.63 2.24 -7.93
CA PHE A 272 -10.05 2.92 -9.09
C PHE A 272 -11.00 2.91 -10.29
N MET A 273 -11.72 1.82 -10.50
CA MET A 273 -12.74 1.76 -11.56
C MET A 273 -13.88 2.73 -11.30
N GLU A 274 -14.34 2.84 -10.06
CA GLU A 274 -15.35 3.83 -9.66
C GLU A 274 -14.87 5.26 -9.93
N GLU A 275 -13.63 5.56 -9.60
CA GLU A 275 -13.03 6.87 -9.87
C GLU A 275 -12.89 7.14 -11.38
N ILE A 276 -12.43 6.17 -12.18
CA ILE A 276 -12.35 6.30 -13.64
C ILE A 276 -13.74 6.59 -14.23
N CYS A 277 -14.74 5.83 -13.81
CA CYS A 277 -16.11 6.02 -14.27
C CYS A 277 -16.65 7.42 -13.91
N GLY A 278 -16.51 7.83 -12.66
CA GLY A 278 -17.04 9.11 -12.19
C GLY A 278 -16.26 10.32 -12.71
N ARG A 279 -14.92 10.31 -12.56
CA ARG A 279 -14.07 11.47 -12.85
C ARG A 279 -13.84 11.68 -14.34
N PHE A 280 -13.71 10.61 -15.13
CA PHE A 280 -13.26 10.71 -16.52
C PHE A 280 -14.31 10.31 -17.54
N LEU A 281 -15.19 9.36 -17.22
CA LEU A 281 -16.21 8.89 -18.15
C LEU A 281 -17.58 9.53 -17.91
N GLY A 282 -17.82 10.13 -16.74
CA GLY A 282 -19.10 10.73 -16.38
C GLY A 282 -20.24 9.72 -16.29
N ILE A 283 -19.94 8.45 -15.97
CA ILE A 283 -20.93 7.37 -15.87
C ILE A 283 -20.89 6.74 -14.48
N SER A 284 -22.02 6.16 -14.06
CA SER A 284 -22.03 5.33 -12.85
C SER A 284 -21.35 3.98 -13.11
N PRO A 285 -20.48 3.47 -12.21
CA PRO A 285 -19.93 2.13 -12.33
C PRO A 285 -21.01 1.05 -12.44
N LYS A 286 -22.15 1.28 -11.82
CA LYS A 286 -23.34 0.39 -11.90
C LYS A 286 -24.05 0.40 -13.25
N ALA A 287 -23.74 1.37 -14.12
CA ALA A 287 -24.28 1.45 -15.48
C ALA A 287 -23.37 0.80 -16.53
N LEU A 288 -22.18 0.33 -16.17
CA LEU A 288 -21.28 -0.37 -17.08
C LEU A 288 -21.93 -1.68 -17.57
N LEU A 289 -22.13 -1.84 -18.86
CA LEU A 289 -22.57 -3.11 -19.46
C LEU A 289 -21.41 -4.06 -19.72
N ARG A 290 -20.22 -3.52 -19.94
CA ARG A 290 -18.94 -4.22 -20.16
C ARG A 290 -17.79 -3.34 -19.72
N LEU A 291 -16.55 -3.88 -19.70
CA LEU A 291 -15.33 -3.15 -19.35
C LEU A 291 -14.82 -2.23 -20.47
N GLU A 292 -15.33 -2.38 -21.71
CA GLU A 292 -14.86 -1.65 -22.89
C GLU A 292 -14.71 -0.12 -22.72
N PRO A 293 -15.62 0.61 -22.05
CA PRO A 293 -15.40 2.04 -21.82
C PRO A 293 -14.15 2.35 -21.01
N VAL A 294 -13.82 1.51 -20.02
CA VAL A 294 -12.62 1.65 -19.19
C VAL A 294 -11.38 1.26 -20.00
N GLU A 295 -11.43 0.18 -20.76
CA GLU A 295 -10.36 -0.22 -21.69
C GLU A 295 -10.02 0.89 -22.67
N ASN A 296 -11.02 1.48 -23.31
CA ASN A 296 -10.86 2.58 -24.25
C ASN A 296 -10.27 3.83 -23.58
N PHE A 297 -10.68 4.13 -22.35
CA PHE A 297 -10.09 5.21 -21.55
C PHE A 297 -8.59 4.96 -21.33
N LEU A 298 -8.21 3.77 -20.88
CA LEU A 298 -6.81 3.41 -20.61
C LEU A 298 -5.97 3.48 -21.88
N ARG A 299 -6.45 2.92 -22.99
CA ARG A 299 -5.76 2.99 -24.31
C ARG A 299 -5.59 4.40 -24.81
N LYS A 300 -6.62 5.25 -24.68
CA LYS A 300 -6.54 6.66 -25.10
C LYS A 300 -5.57 7.47 -24.25
N ARG A 301 -5.46 7.15 -22.96
CA ARG A 301 -4.67 7.93 -22.00
C ARG A 301 -3.23 7.47 -21.92
N TYR A 302 -2.98 6.17 -21.99
CA TYR A 302 -1.68 5.53 -21.73
C TYR A 302 -1.13 4.71 -22.91
N GLY A 303 -1.84 4.60 -23.99
CA GLY A 303 -1.41 3.95 -25.24
C GLY A 303 -0.49 4.80 -26.09
#